data_8becf0d06bb9f152309f8da2e2bc4f87
#
_entry.id   8becf0d06bb9f152309f8da2e2bc4f87
#
_cell.length_a   1.000
_cell.length_b   1.000
_cell.length_c   1.000
_cell.angle_alpha   90.00
_cell.angle_beta   90.00
_cell.angle_gamma   90.00
#
_symmetry.space_group_name_H-M   'P 1'
#
loop_
_entity.id
_entity.type
_entity.pdbx_description
1 polymer ?
#
loop_
_entity_poly.entity_id
_entity_poly.type
_entity_poly.pdbx_seq_one_letter_code
_entity_poly.pdbx_strand_id
1 'polypeptide(L)'
;MLRLLISAIPAGLLVAALLTPAGAQQRQVPASSAQLQLSYAPVVQRVAPAVVNVYASHVVENQNPFMADPFFRQFFGGGGMPREMVQRSLGSGVLVDASGLIVTNYHVIEGASDVKIALADKREFAADVVLKDQRSDLAVLRIKGSSERFPTLEFANSDELQVGDVVLAIGDPFGVGQTVTHGIVSAVARTQVGISDYQFFIQTDAAINPGNSGGALVDMNGRLVGINSAIYSRSGGSQGIGFAIPANMVRVVVTSAEGGSGLVKRPWLGAKLQEVTPEIAESLGLKRPSGALVANVAADGPAAKAGIKTGDLIVTVDGVEIEDPNAFDYRFATKPLGGTAKVGLVRQGKEIVASVALQSLPDTPRNEVQIKGQSPFLGATVANLSPALADELRLDPQTEGVVITAVADGSAAQSVGFQKGDIVVTVNSQKIVKSADLERITSTASRQWRVTIQRAGQQISVTFSG
;
A
#
# COMPACT_ATOMS: atom_id res chain seq x y z
N MET A 1 84.43 -21.85 33.62
CA MET A 1 83.31 -21.18 34.24
C MET A 1 82.37 -20.66 33.16
N LEU A 2 81.31 -21.39 32.92
CA LEU A 2 80.42 -21.17 31.83
C LEU A 2 79.11 -20.59 32.41
N ARG A 3 78.74 -19.38 32.03
CA ARG A 3 77.44 -18.80 32.40
C ARG A 3 76.44 -18.90 31.19
N LEU A 4 75.42 -19.72 31.37
CA LEU A 4 74.27 -19.80 30.51
C LEU A 4 73.40 -18.52 30.75
N LEU A 5 73.10 -17.83 29.66
CA LEU A 5 72.02 -16.83 29.58
C LEU A 5 70.81 -17.47 28.99
N ILE A 6 69.76 -17.62 29.82
CA ILE A 6 68.42 -18.06 29.37
C ILE A 6 67.66 -16.83 28.96
N SER A 7 67.34 -16.76 27.66
CA SER A 7 66.47 -15.71 27.08
C SER A 7 65.03 -16.18 27.14
N ALA A 8 64.17 -15.47 27.88
CA ALA A 8 62.74 -15.73 27.98
C ALA A 8 62.03 -15.04 26.81
N ILE A 9 61.32 -15.81 26.01
CA ILE A 9 60.42 -15.35 24.97
C ILE A 9 59.01 -15.21 25.57
N PRO A 10 58.32 -14.03 25.52
CA PRO A 10 56.94 -13.96 25.94
C PRO A 10 56.02 -14.53 24.87
N ALA A 11 55.25 -15.55 25.24
CA ALA A 11 54.21 -16.14 24.44
C ALA A 11 53.00 -15.13 24.34
N GLY A 12 52.94 -14.37 23.25
CA GLY A 12 51.75 -13.62 22.88
C GLY A 12 50.66 -14.52 22.37
N LEU A 13 49.60 -14.74 23.15
CA LEU A 13 48.38 -15.40 22.68
C LEU A 13 47.69 -14.52 21.67
N LEU A 14 47.80 -14.85 20.39
CA LEU A 14 47.00 -14.29 19.29
C LEU A 14 45.63 -14.97 19.32
N VAL A 15 44.65 -14.38 19.98
CA VAL A 15 43.22 -14.79 19.85
C VAL A 15 42.74 -14.31 18.48
N ALA A 16 42.86 -15.17 17.48
CA ALA A 16 42.16 -14.97 16.19
C ALA A 16 40.68 -15.22 16.43
N ALA A 17 39.92 -14.15 16.61
CA ALA A 17 38.46 -14.21 16.54
C ALA A 17 38.06 -14.66 15.12
N LEU A 18 37.66 -15.93 14.97
CA LEU A 18 37.01 -16.45 13.79
C LEU A 18 35.65 -15.76 13.69
N LEU A 19 35.59 -14.65 12.98
CA LEU A 19 34.36 -14.11 12.43
C LEU A 19 33.87 -15.12 11.38
N THR A 20 33.08 -16.10 11.82
CA THR A 20 32.27 -16.87 10.87
C THR A 20 31.30 -15.89 10.21
N PRO A 21 31.32 -15.71 8.88
CA PRO A 21 30.25 -14.98 8.22
C PRO A 21 28.96 -15.71 8.60
N ALA A 22 27.95 -14.94 9.04
CA ALA A 22 26.59 -15.46 9.16
C ALA A 22 26.20 -15.96 7.77
N GLY A 23 26.37 -17.27 7.57
CA GLY A 23 26.07 -17.91 6.30
C GLY A 23 24.59 -17.69 6.01
N ALA A 24 24.29 -17.00 4.94
CA ALA A 24 22.97 -17.08 4.34
C ALA A 24 22.65 -18.58 4.23
N GLN A 25 21.55 -19.00 4.86
CA GLN A 25 21.15 -20.38 4.91
C GLN A 25 20.97 -20.85 3.47
N GLN A 26 21.91 -21.67 2.96
CA GLN A 26 21.87 -22.16 1.59
C GLN A 26 20.58 -22.97 1.42
N ARG A 27 19.76 -22.55 0.47
CA ARG A 27 18.56 -23.27 0.07
C ARG A 27 18.98 -24.64 -0.48
N GLN A 28 18.45 -25.71 0.11
CA GLN A 28 18.79 -27.09 -0.30
C GLN A 28 17.52 -27.81 -0.76
N VAL A 29 17.66 -28.57 -1.83
CA VAL A 29 16.61 -29.50 -2.26
C VAL A 29 16.57 -30.66 -1.26
N PRO A 30 15.35 -31.14 -0.81
CA PRO A 30 15.27 -32.31 0.06
C PRO A 30 16.02 -33.49 -0.53
N ALA A 31 17.01 -33.99 0.21
CA ALA A 31 17.91 -35.09 -0.26
C ALA A 31 17.36 -36.47 0.05
N SER A 32 16.26 -36.58 0.85
CA SER A 32 15.68 -37.89 1.23
C SER A 32 14.18 -37.77 1.52
N SER A 33 13.46 -38.86 1.43
CA SER A 33 12.05 -38.95 1.85
C SER A 33 11.86 -38.67 3.34
N ALA A 34 12.87 -38.89 4.18
CA ALA A 34 12.83 -38.53 5.59
C ALA A 34 12.75 -37.00 5.82
N GLN A 35 13.38 -36.19 4.96
CA GLN A 35 13.27 -34.73 5.01
C GLN A 35 11.88 -34.22 4.57
N LEU A 36 11.19 -35.00 3.74
CA LEU A 36 9.80 -34.70 3.34
C LEU A 36 8.77 -35.07 4.43
N GLN A 37 9.15 -35.86 5.43
CA GLN A 37 8.30 -36.24 6.58
C GLN A 37 8.35 -35.21 7.71
N LEU A 38 9.10 -34.12 7.58
CA LEU A 38 9.15 -33.04 8.57
C LEU A 38 7.81 -32.29 8.60
N SER A 39 7.35 -31.97 9.81
CA SER A 39 6.11 -31.27 10.03
C SER A 39 6.32 -29.76 10.07
N TYR A 40 5.36 -28.97 9.55
CA TYR A 40 5.33 -27.52 9.71
C TYR A 40 4.78 -27.07 11.07
N ALA A 41 4.31 -27.99 11.92
CA ALA A 41 3.70 -27.68 13.20
C ALA A 41 4.54 -26.76 14.10
N PRO A 42 5.88 -26.88 14.20
CA PRO A 42 6.69 -25.96 15.02
C PRO A 42 6.65 -24.52 14.52
N VAL A 43 6.59 -24.30 13.21
CA VAL A 43 6.44 -22.95 12.61
C VAL A 43 5.05 -22.41 12.94
N VAL A 44 4.01 -23.20 12.71
CA VAL A 44 2.63 -22.84 13.00
C VAL A 44 2.44 -22.47 14.48
N GLN A 45 2.93 -23.28 15.40
CA GLN A 45 2.82 -23.01 16.85
C GLN A 45 3.44 -21.66 17.26
N ARG A 46 4.53 -21.26 16.59
CA ARG A 46 5.19 -19.98 16.83
C ARG A 46 4.40 -18.78 16.27
N VAL A 47 3.84 -18.95 15.09
CA VAL A 47 3.23 -17.88 14.29
C VAL A 47 1.75 -17.66 14.63
N ALA A 48 1.02 -18.75 14.84
CA ALA A 48 -0.41 -18.74 15.04
C ALA A 48 -0.91 -17.75 16.13
N PRO A 49 -0.25 -17.60 17.29
CA PRO A 49 -0.70 -16.63 18.29
C PRO A 49 -0.71 -15.18 17.84
N ALA A 50 0.05 -14.81 16.81
CA ALA A 50 0.11 -13.46 16.27
C ALA A 50 -0.90 -13.23 15.12
N VAL A 51 -1.60 -14.26 14.66
CA VAL A 51 -2.66 -14.12 13.64
C VAL A 51 -4.00 -14.05 14.33
N VAL A 52 -4.78 -13.02 14.00
CA VAL A 52 -6.04 -12.68 14.66
C VAL A 52 -7.19 -12.67 13.65
N ASN A 53 -8.41 -12.79 14.15
CA ASN A 53 -9.62 -12.54 13.37
C ASN A 53 -10.00 -11.06 13.45
N VAL A 54 -10.42 -10.48 12.33
CA VAL A 54 -10.88 -9.10 12.23
C VAL A 54 -12.35 -9.09 11.84
N TYR A 55 -13.18 -8.56 12.74
CA TYR A 55 -14.60 -8.33 12.52
C TYR A 55 -14.84 -6.85 12.25
N ALA A 56 -15.32 -6.53 11.06
CA ALA A 56 -15.70 -5.18 10.69
C ALA A 56 -17.22 -5.10 10.52
N SER A 57 -17.87 -4.21 11.24
CA SER A 57 -19.32 -4.02 11.20
C SER A 57 -19.69 -2.79 10.40
N HIS A 58 -20.65 -2.91 9.48
CA HIS A 58 -21.16 -1.81 8.67
C HIS A 58 -22.61 -1.54 9.04
N VAL A 59 -22.97 -0.29 9.26
CA VAL A 59 -24.37 0.13 9.32
C VAL A 59 -24.78 0.51 7.89
N VAL A 60 -25.57 -0.32 7.24
CA VAL A 60 -26.03 -0.09 5.87
C VAL A 60 -27.41 0.56 5.88
N GLU A 61 -27.48 1.85 5.51
CA GLU A 61 -28.67 2.42 4.92
C GLU A 61 -28.75 1.98 3.46
N ASN A 62 -29.71 1.12 3.18
CA ASN A 62 -30.23 0.67 1.88
C ASN A 62 -29.58 1.17 0.57
N GLN A 63 -28.37 0.74 0.21
CA GLN A 63 -27.90 0.56 -1.18
C GLN A 63 -26.51 -0.07 -1.17
N ASN A 64 -26.44 -1.39 -1.36
CA ASN A 64 -25.19 -2.12 -1.24
C ASN A 64 -24.65 -2.58 -2.61
N PRO A 65 -23.58 -1.95 -3.17
CA PRO A 65 -22.96 -2.39 -4.41
C PRO A 65 -22.29 -3.77 -4.31
N PHE A 66 -21.91 -4.22 -3.10
CA PHE A 66 -21.27 -5.53 -2.88
C PHE A 66 -22.25 -6.71 -2.96
N MET A 67 -23.57 -6.47 -2.87
CA MET A 67 -24.59 -7.47 -3.22
C MET A 67 -24.66 -7.77 -4.73
N ALA A 68 -23.93 -7.03 -5.55
CA ALA A 68 -23.77 -7.33 -6.98
C ALA A 68 -22.77 -8.48 -7.23
N ASP A 69 -21.86 -8.77 -6.26
CA ASP A 69 -20.93 -9.90 -6.38
C ASP A 69 -21.65 -11.22 -6.02
N PRO A 70 -21.73 -12.19 -6.96
CA PRO A 70 -22.38 -13.48 -6.74
C PRO A 70 -21.80 -14.26 -5.55
N PHE A 71 -20.53 -14.07 -5.25
CA PHE A 71 -19.80 -14.75 -4.20
C PHE A 71 -20.21 -14.28 -2.79
N PHE A 72 -20.30 -12.96 -2.57
CA PHE A 72 -20.78 -12.41 -1.29
C PHE A 72 -22.27 -12.75 -1.05
N ARG A 73 -23.09 -12.80 -2.11
CA ARG A 73 -24.52 -13.17 -2.01
C ARG A 73 -24.74 -14.60 -1.53
N GLN A 74 -23.91 -15.55 -1.95
CA GLN A 74 -24.05 -16.95 -1.60
C GLN A 74 -23.70 -17.25 -0.13
N PHE A 75 -22.81 -16.46 0.47
CA PHE A 75 -22.38 -16.65 1.87
C PHE A 75 -23.16 -15.79 2.88
N PHE A 76 -23.71 -14.66 2.46
CA PHE A 76 -24.33 -13.67 3.36
C PHE A 76 -25.80 -13.33 2.99
N GLY A 77 -26.37 -13.90 1.95
CA GLY A 77 -27.66 -13.56 1.37
C GLY A 77 -28.77 -14.58 1.66
N GLY A 78 -29.05 -14.94 2.90
CA GLY A 78 -30.12 -15.87 3.32
C GLY A 78 -31.18 -15.23 4.21
N GLY A 79 -32.22 -14.62 3.62
CA GLY A 79 -33.57 -14.58 4.21
C GLY A 79 -33.99 -13.43 5.09
N GLY A 80 -34.75 -12.46 4.53
CA GLY A 80 -35.95 -11.93 5.18
C GLY A 80 -35.89 -10.68 6.04
N MET A 81 -36.31 -9.55 5.45
CA MET A 81 -36.89 -8.30 5.96
C MET A 81 -35.98 -7.17 6.48
N PRO A 82 -36.34 -5.89 6.18
CA PRO A 82 -35.48 -4.72 6.35
C PRO A 82 -35.62 -4.13 7.75
N ARG A 83 -34.63 -4.33 8.57
CA ARG A 83 -34.27 -3.51 9.70
C ARG A 83 -32.76 -3.51 9.78
N GLU A 84 -32.14 -2.33 9.96
CA GLU A 84 -30.70 -2.08 10.11
C GLU A 84 -29.84 -3.35 10.15
N MET A 85 -29.44 -3.84 8.96
CA MET A 85 -28.63 -5.04 8.92
C MET A 85 -27.20 -4.63 9.20
N VAL A 86 -26.70 -5.00 10.37
CA VAL A 86 -25.28 -4.98 10.67
C VAL A 86 -24.62 -6.05 9.79
N GLN A 87 -24.10 -5.63 8.68
CA GLN A 87 -23.28 -6.49 7.83
C GLN A 87 -21.91 -6.64 8.48
N ARG A 88 -21.44 -7.86 8.68
CA ARG A 88 -20.12 -8.15 9.23
C ARG A 88 -19.21 -8.61 8.11
N SER A 89 -18.16 -7.87 7.85
CA SER A 89 -17.00 -8.35 7.08
C SER A 89 -16.11 -9.16 8.00
N LEU A 90 -15.59 -10.26 7.51
CA LEU A 90 -14.72 -11.19 8.22
C LEU A 90 -13.41 -11.32 7.46
N GLY A 91 -12.31 -11.07 8.13
CA GLY A 91 -10.97 -11.27 7.63
C GLY A 91 -10.01 -11.63 8.75
N SER A 92 -8.76 -11.67 8.40
CA SER A 92 -7.65 -11.91 9.32
C SER A 92 -6.82 -10.65 9.54
N GLY A 93 -5.98 -10.68 10.55
CA GLY A 93 -4.98 -9.65 10.81
C GLY A 93 -3.71 -10.26 11.39
N VAL A 94 -2.64 -9.50 11.40
CA VAL A 94 -1.33 -9.91 11.92
C VAL A 94 -0.86 -8.89 12.95
N LEU A 95 -0.60 -9.32 14.17
CA LEU A 95 0.05 -8.54 15.20
C LEU A 95 1.52 -8.32 14.84
N VAL A 96 1.90 -7.07 14.66
CA VAL A 96 3.25 -6.66 14.20
C VAL A 96 4.03 -5.89 15.26
N ASP A 97 3.34 -5.40 16.30
CA ASP A 97 3.98 -4.75 17.45
C ASP A 97 3.33 -5.20 18.76
N ALA A 98 4.15 -5.35 19.81
CA ALA A 98 3.72 -5.87 21.11
C ALA A 98 2.75 -4.95 21.85
N SER A 99 2.57 -3.71 21.45
CA SER A 99 1.55 -2.80 21.98
C SER A 99 0.16 -3.02 21.38
N GLY A 100 -0.01 -4.06 20.52
CA GLY A 100 -1.30 -4.39 19.90
C GLY A 100 -1.55 -3.68 18.58
N LEU A 101 -0.48 -3.40 17.80
CA LEU A 101 -0.61 -2.93 16.43
C LEU A 101 -0.84 -4.12 15.50
N ILE A 102 -1.87 -4.03 14.67
CA ILE A 102 -2.31 -5.10 13.77
C ILE A 102 -2.36 -4.56 12.35
N VAL A 103 -1.88 -5.36 11.40
CA VAL A 103 -2.07 -5.12 9.97
C VAL A 103 -3.13 -6.04 9.44
N THR A 104 -4.01 -5.51 8.59
CA THR A 104 -5.01 -6.25 7.81
C THR A 104 -5.13 -5.64 6.41
N ASN A 105 -5.98 -6.18 5.55
CA ASN A 105 -6.30 -5.51 4.29
C ASN A 105 -7.28 -4.35 4.48
N TYR A 106 -7.14 -3.32 3.63
CA TYR A 106 -8.07 -2.20 3.61
C TYR A 106 -9.49 -2.66 3.28
N HIS A 107 -9.68 -3.53 2.28
CA HIS A 107 -10.99 -4.02 1.88
C HIS A 107 -11.71 -4.81 2.99
N VAL A 108 -11.00 -5.37 3.98
CA VAL A 108 -11.61 -6.05 5.15
C VAL A 108 -12.34 -5.05 6.05
N ILE A 109 -11.82 -3.81 6.15
CA ILE A 109 -12.36 -2.77 7.04
C ILE A 109 -12.98 -1.59 6.30
N GLU A 110 -13.10 -1.68 4.98
CA GLU A 110 -13.67 -0.61 4.16
C GLU A 110 -15.12 -0.31 4.58
N GLY A 111 -15.43 0.97 4.85
CA GLY A 111 -16.76 1.39 5.30
C GLY A 111 -17.14 0.95 6.73
N ALA A 112 -16.27 0.27 7.47
CA ALA A 112 -16.59 -0.18 8.82
C ALA A 112 -16.81 0.99 9.77
N SER A 113 -17.90 0.90 10.54
CA SER A 113 -18.22 1.81 11.65
C SER A 113 -17.60 1.34 12.97
N ASP A 114 -17.38 0.04 13.13
CA ASP A 114 -16.78 -0.58 14.30
C ASP A 114 -15.90 -1.76 13.90
N VAL A 115 -14.75 -1.90 14.56
CA VAL A 115 -13.80 -2.98 14.33
C VAL A 115 -13.49 -3.70 15.63
N LYS A 116 -13.61 -5.02 15.63
CA LYS A 116 -13.25 -5.90 16.73
C LYS A 116 -12.22 -6.93 16.30
N ILE A 117 -11.34 -7.28 17.21
CA ILE A 117 -10.29 -8.27 17.05
C ILE A 117 -10.56 -9.44 17.97
N ALA A 118 -10.52 -10.67 17.46
CA ALA A 118 -10.47 -11.85 18.30
C ALA A 118 -9.09 -12.53 18.16
N LEU A 119 -8.45 -12.76 19.30
CA LEU A 119 -7.18 -13.48 19.37
C LEU A 119 -7.37 -14.98 19.22
N ALA A 120 -6.29 -15.72 19.00
CA ALA A 120 -6.29 -17.19 18.92
C ALA A 120 -6.84 -17.88 20.20
N ASP A 121 -6.70 -17.24 21.35
CA ASP A 121 -7.25 -17.70 22.65
C ASP A 121 -8.71 -17.27 22.88
N LYS A 122 -9.38 -16.71 21.86
CA LYS A 122 -10.78 -16.26 21.85
C LYS A 122 -11.08 -15.00 22.67
N ARG A 123 -10.07 -14.30 23.19
CA ARG A 123 -10.27 -12.97 23.80
C ARG A 123 -10.60 -11.97 22.71
N GLU A 124 -11.57 -11.11 22.97
CA GLU A 124 -12.00 -10.07 22.02
C GLU A 124 -11.63 -8.68 22.53
N PHE A 125 -11.25 -7.82 21.61
CA PHE A 125 -10.89 -6.43 21.87
C PHE A 125 -11.53 -5.52 20.82
N ALA A 126 -11.96 -4.33 21.24
CA ALA A 126 -12.24 -3.26 20.28
C ALA A 126 -10.92 -2.74 19.71
N ALA A 127 -10.94 -2.29 18.47
CA ALA A 127 -9.77 -1.72 17.83
C ALA A 127 -10.09 -0.37 17.15
N ASP A 128 -9.12 0.56 17.21
CA ASP A 128 -9.14 1.77 16.41
C ASP A 128 -8.44 1.56 15.08
N VAL A 129 -8.98 2.15 14.04
CA VAL A 129 -8.30 2.25 12.76
C VAL A 129 -7.30 3.40 12.82
N VAL A 130 -6.00 3.08 12.89
CA VAL A 130 -4.90 4.05 12.99
C VAL A 130 -4.57 4.63 11.64
N LEU A 131 -4.58 3.79 10.58
CA LEU A 131 -4.22 4.19 9.24
C LEU A 131 -4.96 3.33 8.21
N LYS A 132 -5.40 3.96 7.13
CA LYS A 132 -5.98 3.31 5.95
C LYS A 132 -5.14 3.65 4.74
N ASP A 133 -4.68 2.63 4.02
CA ASP A 133 -3.95 2.79 2.77
C ASP A 133 -4.60 1.99 1.65
N GLN A 134 -5.56 2.61 0.99
CA GLN A 134 -6.29 1.99 -0.11
C GLN A 134 -5.37 1.68 -1.29
N ARG A 135 -4.28 2.43 -1.49
CA ARG A 135 -3.34 2.26 -2.60
C ARG A 135 -2.57 0.93 -2.54
N SER A 136 -2.27 0.45 -1.34
CA SER A 136 -1.62 -0.85 -1.13
C SER A 136 -2.57 -1.93 -0.62
N ASP A 137 -3.87 -1.62 -0.47
CA ASP A 137 -4.87 -2.50 0.16
C ASP A 137 -4.46 -2.94 1.57
N LEU A 138 -3.89 -2.03 2.36
CA LEU A 138 -3.50 -2.27 3.75
C LEU A 138 -4.20 -1.32 4.72
N ALA A 139 -4.41 -1.80 5.95
CA ALA A 139 -4.87 -0.98 7.07
C ALA A 139 -4.13 -1.38 8.34
N VAL A 140 -3.94 -0.40 9.22
CA VAL A 140 -3.32 -0.60 10.52
C VAL A 140 -4.35 -0.30 11.61
N LEU A 141 -4.52 -1.26 12.51
CA LEU A 141 -5.43 -1.20 13.63
C LEU A 141 -4.64 -1.19 14.94
N ARG A 142 -5.24 -0.65 16.01
CA ARG A 142 -4.68 -0.67 17.37
C ARG A 142 -5.71 -1.19 18.34
N ILE A 143 -5.33 -2.20 19.12
CA ILE A 143 -6.15 -2.74 20.21
C ILE A 143 -6.40 -1.65 21.26
N LYS A 144 -7.66 -1.53 21.71
CA LYS A 144 -8.09 -0.61 22.76
C LYS A 144 -8.13 -1.29 24.13
N GLY A 145 -7.88 -0.47 25.17
CA GLY A 145 -8.19 -0.86 26.55
C GLY A 145 -7.31 -1.95 27.13
N SER A 146 -6.19 -2.28 26.50
CA SER A 146 -5.23 -3.25 27.02
C SER A 146 -3.84 -2.65 27.13
N SER A 147 -3.13 -2.98 28.19
CA SER A 147 -1.72 -2.65 28.41
C SER A 147 -0.82 -3.90 28.38
N GLU A 148 -1.38 -5.05 28.04
CA GLU A 148 -0.61 -6.29 27.92
C GLU A 148 0.30 -6.30 26.69
N ARG A 149 1.27 -7.20 26.69
CA ARG A 149 2.14 -7.44 25.56
C ARG A 149 1.58 -8.57 24.71
N PHE A 150 1.39 -8.30 23.43
CA PHE A 150 0.87 -9.27 22.47
C PHE A 150 2.00 -10.00 21.73
N PRO A 151 1.78 -11.27 21.31
CA PRO A 151 2.73 -11.96 20.42
C PRO A 151 2.78 -11.27 19.06
N THR A 152 3.95 -11.22 18.45
CA THR A 152 4.17 -10.52 17.17
C THR A 152 4.95 -11.36 16.18
N LEU A 153 4.82 -11.06 14.89
CA LEU A 153 5.67 -11.60 13.84
C LEU A 153 6.78 -10.63 13.45
N GLU A 154 7.97 -11.17 13.29
CA GLU A 154 9.09 -10.44 12.71
C GLU A 154 8.94 -10.35 11.18
N PHE A 155 9.30 -9.20 10.61
CA PHE A 155 9.30 -9.00 9.17
C PHE A 155 10.53 -9.65 8.52
N ALA A 156 10.32 -10.47 7.50
CA ALA A 156 11.38 -10.83 6.57
C ALA A 156 11.66 -9.68 5.58
N ASN A 157 12.78 -9.78 4.87
CA ASN A 157 12.99 -8.98 3.67
C ASN A 157 12.34 -9.69 2.48
N SER A 158 11.19 -9.21 2.03
CA SER A 158 10.44 -9.83 0.93
C SER A 158 11.14 -9.73 -0.43
N ASP A 159 12.16 -8.88 -0.57
CA ASP A 159 12.97 -8.79 -1.79
C ASP A 159 13.98 -9.95 -1.94
N GLU A 160 14.22 -10.71 -0.85
CA GLU A 160 15.09 -11.88 -0.86
C GLU A 160 14.36 -13.18 -1.23
N LEU A 161 13.03 -13.13 -1.35
CA LEU A 161 12.24 -14.30 -1.75
C LEU A 161 12.59 -14.75 -3.17
N GLN A 162 12.61 -16.07 -3.34
CA GLN A 162 12.82 -16.71 -4.63
C GLN A 162 11.65 -17.63 -4.97
N VAL A 163 11.37 -17.76 -6.26
CA VAL A 163 10.42 -18.75 -6.77
C VAL A 163 10.87 -20.14 -6.33
N GLY A 164 9.96 -20.91 -5.72
CA GLY A 164 10.22 -22.20 -5.13
C GLY A 164 10.42 -22.18 -3.60
N ASP A 165 10.58 -21.01 -2.96
CA ASP A 165 10.62 -20.94 -1.49
C ASP A 165 9.31 -21.42 -0.89
N VAL A 166 9.39 -22.28 0.12
CA VAL A 166 8.20 -22.80 0.83
C VAL A 166 7.62 -21.73 1.74
N VAL A 167 6.32 -21.54 1.67
CA VAL A 167 5.57 -20.57 2.48
C VAL A 167 4.32 -21.18 3.09
N LEU A 168 3.90 -20.63 4.24
CA LEU A 168 2.64 -20.98 4.88
C LEU A 168 1.72 -19.74 4.86
N ALA A 169 0.50 -19.92 4.37
CA ALA A 169 -0.55 -18.92 4.48
C ALA A 169 -1.42 -19.25 5.69
N ILE A 170 -1.55 -18.31 6.62
CA ILE A 170 -2.24 -18.47 7.89
C ILE A 170 -3.29 -17.37 8.01
N GLY A 171 -4.52 -17.76 8.30
CA GLY A 171 -5.63 -16.88 8.61
C GLY A 171 -6.51 -17.48 9.70
N ASP A 172 -7.48 -16.69 10.16
CA ASP A 172 -8.52 -17.13 11.09
C ASP A 172 -9.91 -16.85 10.48
N PRO A 173 -10.28 -17.59 9.42
CA PRO A 173 -11.55 -17.40 8.75
C PRO A 173 -12.70 -17.75 9.68
N PHE A 174 -13.68 -16.84 9.79
CA PHE A 174 -14.94 -17.05 10.52
C PHE A 174 -14.84 -17.18 12.06
N GLY A 175 -13.63 -16.98 12.67
CA GLY A 175 -13.44 -17.14 14.11
C GLY A 175 -13.72 -18.55 14.64
N VAL A 176 -13.79 -19.54 13.73
CA VAL A 176 -14.01 -20.95 14.09
C VAL A 176 -12.72 -21.72 14.32
N GLY A 177 -11.60 -21.04 14.15
CA GLY A 177 -10.24 -21.56 14.31
C GLY A 177 -9.33 -21.21 13.14
N GLN A 178 -8.05 -21.15 13.43
CA GLN A 178 -7.04 -20.81 12.45
C GLN A 178 -6.92 -21.86 11.35
N THR A 179 -6.80 -21.41 10.12
CA THR A 179 -6.53 -22.23 8.94
C THR A 179 -5.12 -22.00 8.47
N VAL A 180 -4.40 -23.08 8.21
CA VAL A 180 -3.04 -23.05 7.68
C VAL A 180 -3.02 -23.82 6.36
N THR A 181 -2.53 -23.17 5.33
CA THR A 181 -2.25 -23.83 4.05
C THR A 181 -0.78 -23.65 3.71
N HIS A 182 -0.21 -24.59 2.95
CA HIS A 182 1.19 -24.52 2.52
C HIS A 182 1.28 -24.51 1.01
N GLY A 183 2.33 -23.91 0.53
CA GLY A 183 2.68 -23.86 -0.88
C GLY A 183 4.08 -23.30 -1.05
N ILE A 184 4.34 -22.81 -2.25
CA ILE A 184 5.59 -22.14 -2.59
C ILE A 184 5.34 -20.73 -3.11
N VAL A 185 6.38 -19.94 -3.15
CA VAL A 185 6.41 -18.73 -3.96
C VAL A 185 6.39 -19.13 -5.43
N SER A 186 5.27 -18.94 -6.11
CA SER A 186 5.09 -19.30 -7.53
C SER A 186 5.63 -18.23 -8.47
N ALA A 187 5.59 -16.96 -8.04
CA ALA A 187 6.23 -15.83 -8.72
C ALA A 187 6.47 -14.70 -7.72
N VAL A 188 7.46 -13.89 -8.00
CA VAL A 188 7.70 -12.59 -7.34
C VAL A 188 7.39 -11.48 -8.33
N ALA A 189 7.08 -10.27 -7.82
CA ALA A 189 6.91 -9.09 -8.67
C ALA A 189 5.78 -9.19 -9.70
N ARG A 190 4.60 -9.73 -9.33
CA ARG A 190 3.43 -9.70 -10.22
C ARG A 190 2.82 -8.31 -10.23
N THR A 191 2.92 -7.63 -11.39
CA THR A 191 2.62 -6.19 -11.53
C THR A 191 1.31 -5.89 -12.25
N GLN A 192 0.61 -6.83 -12.83
CA GLN A 192 -0.62 -6.58 -13.62
C GLN A 192 -1.81 -7.39 -13.08
N VAL A 193 -2.02 -7.32 -11.76
CA VAL A 193 -3.08 -8.10 -11.11
C VAL A 193 -4.39 -7.32 -10.97
N GLY A 194 -4.34 -5.98 -10.97
CA GLY A 194 -5.53 -5.11 -10.93
C GLY A 194 -6.23 -5.02 -9.57
N ILE A 195 -5.55 -5.37 -8.46
CA ILE A 195 -6.14 -5.41 -7.11
C ILE A 195 -5.97 -4.08 -6.38
N SER A 196 -4.84 -3.39 -6.59
CA SER A 196 -4.48 -2.13 -5.91
C SER A 196 -3.65 -1.24 -6.82
N ASP A 197 -3.38 0.02 -6.42
CA ASP A 197 -2.55 0.93 -7.20
C ASP A 197 -1.09 0.47 -7.22
N TYR A 198 -0.57 -0.02 -6.07
CA TYR A 198 0.74 -0.65 -5.99
C TYR A 198 0.65 -2.12 -6.38
N GLN A 199 0.82 -2.37 -7.66
CA GLN A 199 0.73 -3.71 -8.23
C GLN A 199 2.10 -4.39 -8.19
N PHE A 200 2.43 -4.97 -7.05
CA PHE A 200 3.65 -5.78 -6.89
C PHE A 200 3.36 -6.85 -5.84
N PHE A 201 2.96 -8.04 -6.28
CA PHE A 201 2.50 -9.10 -5.40
C PHE A 201 3.43 -10.30 -5.42
N ILE A 202 3.51 -10.98 -4.28
CA ILE A 202 4.01 -12.34 -4.19
C ILE A 202 2.87 -13.25 -4.63
N GLN A 203 3.09 -14.06 -5.67
CA GLN A 203 2.17 -15.12 -6.07
C GLN A 203 2.54 -16.42 -5.36
N THR A 204 1.54 -17.13 -4.83
CA THR A 204 1.70 -18.42 -4.18
C THR A 204 0.61 -19.40 -4.61
N ASP A 205 0.90 -20.70 -4.58
CA ASP A 205 -0.08 -21.77 -4.73
C ASP A 205 -0.64 -22.27 -3.38
N ALA A 206 -0.12 -21.73 -2.24
CA ALA A 206 -0.77 -21.90 -0.95
C ALA A 206 -2.23 -21.45 -1.06
N ALA A 207 -3.17 -22.32 -0.68
CA ALA A 207 -4.59 -22.03 -0.86
C ALA A 207 -5.03 -20.83 -0.01
N ILE A 208 -5.30 -19.70 -0.67
CA ILE A 208 -5.92 -18.51 -0.06
C ILE A 208 -7.43 -18.60 -0.36
N ASN A 209 -8.24 -18.49 0.66
CA ASN A 209 -9.70 -18.49 0.58
C ASN A 209 -10.26 -17.31 1.36
N PRO A 210 -11.53 -16.93 1.17
CA PRO A 210 -12.19 -15.90 1.96
C PRO A 210 -12.00 -16.11 3.46
N GLY A 211 -11.61 -15.04 4.15
CA GLY A 211 -11.24 -15.05 5.55
C GLY A 211 -9.73 -15.13 5.82
N ASN A 212 -8.92 -15.64 4.87
CA ASN A 212 -7.46 -15.55 4.97
C ASN A 212 -6.92 -14.16 4.61
N SER A 213 -7.71 -13.32 3.92
CA SER A 213 -7.33 -11.94 3.60
C SER A 213 -6.99 -11.16 4.86
N GLY A 214 -5.86 -10.44 4.84
CA GLY A 214 -5.28 -9.76 6.00
C GLY A 214 -4.41 -10.67 6.89
N GLY A 215 -4.44 -11.99 6.71
CA GLY A 215 -3.62 -12.96 7.42
C GLY A 215 -2.18 -13.02 6.92
N ALA A 216 -1.36 -13.81 7.61
CA ALA A 216 0.07 -13.89 7.36
C ALA A 216 0.42 -14.86 6.22
N LEU A 217 1.35 -14.46 5.35
CA LEU A 217 2.19 -15.36 4.57
C LEU A 217 3.57 -15.37 5.24
N VAL A 218 4.05 -16.54 5.66
CA VAL A 218 5.31 -16.66 6.41
C VAL A 218 6.29 -17.64 5.77
N ASP A 219 7.59 -17.40 6.01
CA ASP A 219 8.66 -18.32 5.62
C ASP A 219 8.81 -19.48 6.63
N MET A 220 9.72 -20.41 6.35
CA MET A 220 10.00 -21.55 7.24
C MET A 220 10.69 -21.15 8.55
N ASN A 221 11.15 -19.92 8.69
CA ASN A 221 11.65 -19.35 9.94
C ASN A 221 10.52 -18.71 10.78
N GLY A 222 9.28 -18.69 10.29
CA GLY A 222 8.13 -18.04 10.92
C GLY A 222 8.15 -16.53 10.81
N ARG A 223 8.88 -15.95 9.86
CA ARG A 223 8.93 -14.51 9.61
C ARG A 223 7.88 -14.13 8.57
N LEU A 224 7.28 -12.98 8.74
CA LEU A 224 6.27 -12.42 7.83
C LEU A 224 6.93 -12.05 6.49
N VAL A 225 6.57 -12.71 5.40
CA VAL A 225 7.00 -12.39 4.04
C VAL A 225 5.94 -11.60 3.26
N GLY A 226 4.67 -11.65 3.69
CA GLY A 226 3.58 -10.88 3.10
C GLY A 226 2.27 -10.97 3.86
N ILE A 227 1.31 -10.15 3.46
CA ILE A 227 -0.09 -10.19 3.91
C ILE A 227 -0.94 -10.79 2.79
N ASN A 228 -1.65 -11.88 3.08
CA ASN A 228 -2.58 -12.50 2.14
C ASN A 228 -3.65 -11.49 1.74
N SER A 229 -3.90 -11.29 0.44
CA SER A 229 -4.83 -10.26 -0.03
C SER A 229 -5.94 -10.85 -0.90
N ALA A 230 -5.60 -11.48 -2.01
CA ALA A 230 -6.57 -11.85 -3.02
C ALA A 230 -6.26 -13.17 -3.71
N ILE A 231 -7.24 -13.68 -4.46
CA ILE A 231 -7.11 -14.85 -5.34
C ILE A 231 -7.51 -14.47 -6.76
N TYR A 232 -6.88 -15.12 -7.73
CA TYR A 232 -7.42 -15.14 -9.10
C TYR A 232 -8.40 -16.30 -9.19
N SER A 233 -9.70 -16.02 -9.19
CA SER A 233 -10.71 -17.07 -9.17
C SER A 233 -12.00 -16.65 -9.90
N ARG A 234 -12.56 -17.56 -10.67
CA ARG A 234 -13.90 -17.41 -11.30
C ARG A 234 -15.02 -17.98 -10.41
N SER A 235 -14.68 -18.86 -9.49
CA SER A 235 -15.63 -19.58 -8.63
C SER A 235 -15.64 -19.07 -7.18
N GLY A 236 -14.77 -18.12 -6.83
CA GLY A 236 -14.64 -17.57 -5.48
C GLY A 236 -13.80 -18.39 -4.52
N GLY A 237 -13.36 -19.60 -4.90
CA GLY A 237 -12.41 -20.42 -4.11
C GLY A 237 -11.02 -20.45 -4.73
N SER A 238 -10.02 -20.90 -3.98
CA SER A 238 -8.64 -21.02 -4.45
C SER A 238 -8.53 -22.00 -5.63
N GLN A 239 -7.83 -21.57 -6.67
CA GLN A 239 -7.46 -22.39 -7.84
C GLN A 239 -5.92 -22.53 -7.96
N GLY A 240 -5.19 -22.40 -6.86
CA GLY A 240 -3.73 -22.44 -6.83
C GLY A 240 -3.06 -21.15 -7.29
N ILE A 241 -3.80 -20.04 -7.33
CA ILE A 241 -3.26 -18.71 -7.64
C ILE A 241 -3.74 -17.73 -6.56
N GLY A 242 -2.87 -17.52 -5.58
CA GLY A 242 -3.06 -16.56 -4.50
C GLY A 242 -2.03 -15.43 -4.59
N PHE A 243 -2.38 -14.27 -4.05
CA PHE A 243 -1.55 -13.08 -4.02
C PHE A 243 -1.40 -12.56 -2.60
N ALA A 244 -0.18 -12.17 -2.25
CA ALA A 244 0.13 -11.51 -0.99
C ALA A 244 0.88 -10.20 -1.23
N ILE A 245 0.59 -9.20 -0.39
CA ILE A 245 1.29 -7.91 -0.39
C ILE A 245 2.63 -8.12 0.31
N PRO A 246 3.77 -7.77 -0.31
CA PRO A 246 5.09 -8.03 0.24
C PRO A 246 5.36 -7.34 1.58
N ALA A 247 6.07 -8.00 2.48
CA ALA A 247 6.38 -7.51 3.83
C ALA A 247 7.12 -6.16 3.82
N ASN A 248 7.95 -5.87 2.82
CA ASN A 248 8.60 -4.55 2.70
C ASN A 248 7.59 -3.41 2.51
N MET A 249 6.49 -3.63 1.76
CA MET A 249 5.39 -2.66 1.64
C MET A 249 4.61 -2.54 2.97
N VAL A 250 4.34 -3.67 3.62
CA VAL A 250 3.68 -3.69 4.94
C VAL A 250 4.48 -2.87 5.95
N ARG A 251 5.79 -2.99 5.97
CA ARG A 251 6.69 -2.23 6.86
C ARG A 251 6.56 -0.71 6.65
N VAL A 252 6.45 -0.24 5.41
CA VAL A 252 6.25 1.20 5.10
C VAL A 252 4.95 1.71 5.72
N VAL A 253 3.87 0.93 5.61
CA VAL A 253 2.56 1.30 6.14
C VAL A 253 2.56 1.30 7.67
N VAL A 254 3.16 0.29 8.30
CA VAL A 254 3.29 0.20 9.77
C VAL A 254 4.12 1.36 10.32
N THR A 255 5.31 1.62 9.75
CA THR A 255 6.17 2.73 10.17
C THR A 255 5.46 4.09 10.04
N SER A 256 4.63 4.26 8.99
CA SER A 256 3.83 5.48 8.83
C SER A 256 2.76 5.61 9.91
N ALA A 257 2.12 4.51 10.30
CA ALA A 257 1.13 4.48 11.39
C ALA A 257 1.75 4.81 12.75
N GLU A 258 2.94 4.28 13.04
CA GLU A 258 3.72 4.60 14.26
C GLU A 258 4.10 6.08 14.33
N GLY A 259 4.39 6.70 13.20
CA GLY A 259 4.69 8.12 13.08
C GLY A 259 3.49 9.06 13.30
N GLY A 260 2.28 8.54 13.49
CA GLY A 260 1.07 9.28 13.86
C GLY A 260 0.52 10.24 12.79
N SER A 261 0.99 10.14 11.55
CA SER A 261 0.59 11.07 10.48
C SER A 261 -0.80 10.77 9.89
N GLY A 262 -1.39 9.61 10.18
CA GLY A 262 -2.65 9.14 9.57
C GLY A 262 -2.58 8.85 8.07
N LEU A 263 -1.45 9.15 7.43
CA LEU A 263 -1.19 9.00 6.01
C LEU A 263 0.12 8.28 5.77
N VAL A 264 0.16 7.44 4.75
CA VAL A 264 1.38 6.74 4.36
C VAL A 264 2.27 7.68 3.55
N LYS A 265 3.44 8.00 4.11
CA LYS A 265 4.44 8.81 3.43
C LYS A 265 5.39 7.92 2.66
N ARG A 266 5.47 8.14 1.35
CA ARG A 266 6.34 7.42 0.42
C ARG A 266 7.25 8.37 -0.32
N PRO A 267 8.44 7.92 -0.76
CA PRO A 267 9.26 8.71 -1.66
C PRO A 267 8.52 9.02 -2.96
N TRP A 268 8.67 10.22 -3.43
CA TRP A 268 8.16 10.70 -4.70
C TRP A 268 9.31 10.92 -5.68
N LEU A 269 9.18 10.37 -6.87
CA LEU A 269 10.19 10.55 -7.93
C LEU A 269 10.13 11.96 -8.54
N GLY A 270 8.94 12.51 -8.70
CA GLY A 270 8.74 13.75 -9.47
C GLY A 270 8.85 13.54 -10.97
N ALA A 271 8.49 12.37 -11.46
CA ALA A 271 8.41 12.06 -12.88
C ALA A 271 7.21 11.15 -13.15
N LYS A 272 6.67 11.24 -14.36
CA LYS A 272 5.66 10.32 -14.87
C LYS A 272 6.34 9.23 -15.69
N LEU A 273 6.07 8.00 -15.35
CA LEU A 273 6.60 6.84 -16.06
C LEU A 273 5.53 6.25 -16.97
N GLN A 274 5.97 5.64 -18.07
CA GLN A 274 5.11 4.89 -18.97
C GLN A 274 5.72 3.53 -19.29
N GLU A 275 4.88 2.58 -19.61
CA GLU A 275 5.25 1.25 -20.04
C GLU A 275 6.00 1.28 -21.38
N VAL A 276 6.99 0.42 -21.52
CA VAL A 276 7.71 0.21 -22.78
C VAL A 276 6.94 -0.82 -23.59
N THR A 277 6.18 -0.34 -24.59
CA THR A 277 5.50 -1.24 -25.54
C THR A 277 6.49 -1.91 -26.49
N PRO A 278 6.10 -2.98 -27.23
CA PRO A 278 6.97 -3.58 -28.25
C PRO A 278 7.49 -2.57 -29.28
N GLU A 279 6.67 -1.61 -29.72
CA GLU A 279 7.02 -0.58 -30.68
C GLU A 279 8.06 0.41 -30.09
N ILE A 280 7.90 0.77 -28.81
CA ILE A 280 8.86 1.62 -28.09
C ILE A 280 10.17 0.86 -27.91
N ALA A 281 10.12 -0.43 -27.54
CA ALA A 281 11.29 -1.25 -27.38
C ALA A 281 12.11 -1.33 -28.69
N GLU A 282 11.44 -1.55 -29.83
CA GLU A 282 12.08 -1.54 -31.15
C GLU A 282 12.75 -0.20 -31.44
N SER A 283 12.05 0.91 -31.18
CA SER A 283 12.59 2.27 -31.40
C SER A 283 13.81 2.59 -30.53
N LEU A 284 13.88 2.00 -29.34
CA LEU A 284 15.00 2.14 -28.40
C LEU A 284 16.11 1.09 -28.63
N GLY A 285 15.94 0.16 -29.59
CA GLY A 285 16.88 -0.91 -29.87
C GLY A 285 16.96 -1.98 -28.77
N LEU A 286 15.90 -2.14 -27.97
CA LEU A 286 15.83 -3.15 -26.91
C LEU A 286 15.47 -4.52 -27.50
N LYS A 287 16.01 -5.58 -26.93
CA LYS A 287 15.69 -6.97 -27.34
C LYS A 287 14.28 -7.41 -26.93
N ARG A 288 13.74 -6.82 -25.87
CA ARG A 288 12.41 -7.06 -25.33
C ARG A 288 11.87 -5.79 -24.67
N PRO A 289 10.54 -5.63 -24.56
CA PRO A 289 9.96 -4.60 -23.70
C PRO A 289 10.41 -4.80 -22.25
N SER A 290 11.10 -3.81 -21.68
CA SER A 290 11.49 -3.81 -20.25
C SER A 290 11.90 -2.41 -19.81
N GLY A 291 11.81 -2.15 -18.50
CA GLY A 291 12.13 -0.86 -17.93
C GLY A 291 10.92 0.08 -17.88
N ALA A 292 11.14 1.28 -17.39
CA ALA A 292 10.14 2.34 -17.27
C ALA A 292 10.61 3.59 -18.01
N LEU A 293 9.87 4.02 -19.06
CA LEU A 293 10.23 5.20 -19.84
C LEU A 293 9.73 6.46 -19.14
N VAL A 294 10.61 7.43 -18.96
CA VAL A 294 10.28 8.74 -18.37
C VAL A 294 9.51 9.58 -19.40
N ALA A 295 8.19 9.71 -19.19
CA ALA A 295 7.31 10.48 -20.08
C ALA A 295 7.31 11.98 -19.76
N ASN A 296 7.44 12.34 -18.47
CA ASN A 296 7.49 13.73 -18.02
C ASN A 296 8.27 13.84 -16.71
N VAL A 297 8.87 15.01 -16.45
CA VAL A 297 9.63 15.30 -15.22
C VAL A 297 9.14 16.63 -14.65
N ALA A 298 8.75 16.62 -13.37
CA ALA A 298 8.41 17.83 -12.62
C ALA A 298 9.66 18.69 -12.41
N ALA A 299 9.60 19.98 -12.78
CA ALA A 299 10.77 20.86 -12.80
C ALA A 299 11.55 20.94 -11.49
N ASP A 300 10.82 20.97 -10.34
CA ASP A 300 11.41 21.07 -9.01
C ASP A 300 11.48 19.72 -8.28
N GLY A 301 11.14 18.63 -8.97
CA GLY A 301 11.10 17.27 -8.43
C GLY A 301 12.48 16.66 -8.16
N PRO A 302 12.54 15.59 -7.35
CA PRO A 302 13.80 14.86 -7.09
C PRO A 302 14.44 14.31 -8.35
N ALA A 303 13.65 13.84 -9.33
CA ALA A 303 14.15 13.36 -10.63
C ALA A 303 14.88 14.46 -11.40
N ALA A 304 14.28 15.66 -11.52
CA ALA A 304 14.91 16.79 -12.20
C ALA A 304 16.24 17.18 -11.54
N LYS A 305 16.25 17.26 -10.19
CA LYS A 305 17.45 17.57 -9.39
C LYS A 305 18.55 16.52 -9.55
N ALA A 306 18.17 15.27 -9.75
CA ALA A 306 19.10 14.16 -10.04
C ALA A 306 19.56 14.10 -11.51
N GLY A 307 19.04 15.00 -12.37
CA GLY A 307 19.40 15.06 -13.78
C GLY A 307 18.69 14.04 -14.66
N ILE A 308 17.61 13.42 -14.20
CA ILE A 308 16.70 12.57 -14.99
C ILE A 308 15.92 13.46 -15.95
N LYS A 309 15.70 13.01 -17.17
CA LYS A 309 15.04 13.76 -18.24
C LYS A 309 13.96 12.91 -18.92
N THR A 310 13.00 13.58 -19.52
CA THR A 310 12.06 12.95 -20.46
C THR A 310 12.81 12.20 -21.55
N GLY A 311 12.39 10.98 -21.84
CA GLY A 311 13.02 10.06 -22.78
C GLY A 311 14.10 9.15 -22.17
N ASP A 312 14.43 9.28 -20.87
CA ASP A 312 15.29 8.32 -20.19
C ASP A 312 14.53 7.00 -19.96
N LEU A 313 15.22 5.89 -20.14
CA LEU A 313 14.70 4.57 -19.78
C LEU A 313 15.29 4.14 -18.44
N ILE A 314 14.46 4.06 -17.39
CA ILE A 314 14.87 3.53 -16.09
C ILE A 314 14.95 2.01 -16.18
N VAL A 315 16.09 1.44 -15.78
CA VAL A 315 16.37 0.00 -15.88
C VAL A 315 16.71 -0.64 -14.53
N THR A 316 17.16 0.13 -13.53
CA THR A 316 17.45 -0.40 -12.19
C THR A 316 17.14 0.62 -11.10
N VAL A 317 16.84 0.09 -9.88
CA VAL A 317 16.81 0.84 -8.61
C VAL A 317 17.71 0.12 -7.62
N ASP A 318 18.76 0.80 -7.14
CA ASP A 318 19.79 0.23 -6.26
C ASP A 318 20.39 -1.10 -6.79
N GLY A 319 20.55 -1.18 -8.12
CA GLY A 319 21.10 -2.36 -8.79
C GLY A 319 20.10 -3.48 -9.07
N VAL A 320 18.84 -3.36 -8.62
CA VAL A 320 17.77 -4.33 -8.90
C VAL A 320 17.07 -3.94 -10.20
N GLU A 321 16.92 -4.89 -11.12
CA GLU A 321 16.27 -4.67 -12.41
C GLU A 321 14.81 -4.23 -12.27
N ILE A 322 14.38 -3.34 -13.18
CA ILE A 322 13.02 -2.82 -13.31
C ILE A 322 12.44 -3.31 -14.63
N GLU A 323 11.39 -4.11 -14.55
CA GLU A 323 10.74 -4.68 -15.73
C GLU A 323 9.69 -3.73 -16.31
N ASP A 324 9.00 -2.96 -15.45
CA ASP A 324 7.91 -2.07 -15.81
C ASP A 324 7.74 -0.91 -14.78
N PRO A 325 6.88 0.10 -15.04
CA PRO A 325 6.61 1.19 -14.11
C PRO A 325 6.12 0.74 -12.73
N ASN A 326 5.30 -0.31 -12.63
CA ASN A 326 4.78 -0.79 -11.35
C ASN A 326 5.89 -1.39 -10.47
N ALA A 327 6.83 -2.11 -11.10
CA ALA A 327 8.03 -2.61 -10.43
C ALA A 327 8.90 -1.45 -9.90
N PHE A 328 9.04 -0.37 -10.68
CA PHE A 328 9.71 0.84 -10.22
C PHE A 328 8.97 1.46 -9.02
N ASP A 329 7.66 1.67 -9.13
CA ASP A 329 6.85 2.33 -8.10
C ASP A 329 6.94 1.57 -6.77
N TYR A 330 6.84 0.24 -6.80
CA TYR A 330 7.03 -0.58 -5.60
C TYR A 330 8.44 -0.42 -5.01
N ARG A 331 9.49 -0.63 -5.82
CA ARG A 331 10.88 -0.58 -5.38
C ARG A 331 11.24 0.79 -4.81
N PHE A 332 10.72 1.84 -5.41
CA PHE A 332 10.96 3.20 -4.97
C PHE A 332 10.14 3.54 -3.72
N ALA A 333 8.85 3.18 -3.69
CA ALA A 333 7.94 3.44 -2.57
C ALA A 333 8.33 2.71 -1.27
N THR A 334 9.06 1.59 -1.36
CA THR A 334 9.52 0.83 -0.19
C THR A 334 10.84 1.34 0.40
N LYS A 335 11.47 2.36 -0.21
CA LYS A 335 12.68 2.99 0.33
C LYS A 335 12.37 3.93 1.50
N PRO A 336 13.25 4.01 2.51
CA PRO A 336 13.06 4.94 3.62
C PRO A 336 13.23 6.40 3.16
N LEU A 337 12.36 7.29 3.65
CA LEU A 337 12.48 8.72 3.42
C LEU A 337 13.77 9.30 4.05
N GLY A 338 14.28 10.37 3.46
CA GLY A 338 15.48 11.09 3.95
C GLY A 338 16.80 10.54 3.42
N GLY A 339 16.77 9.39 2.69
CA GLY A 339 17.95 8.82 2.03
C GLY A 339 18.07 9.21 0.55
N THR A 340 18.84 8.41 -0.19
CA THR A 340 18.98 8.49 -1.65
C THR A 340 18.85 7.10 -2.25
N ALA A 341 18.26 7.00 -3.45
CA ALA A 341 18.25 5.79 -4.26
C ALA A 341 19.13 6.00 -5.50
N LYS A 342 19.87 4.96 -5.88
CA LYS A 342 20.61 4.91 -7.15
C LYS A 342 19.68 4.42 -8.24
N VAL A 343 19.29 5.30 -9.15
CA VAL A 343 18.44 4.96 -10.30
C VAL A 343 19.33 4.80 -11.51
N GLY A 344 19.45 3.58 -12.03
CA GLY A 344 20.14 3.28 -13.27
C GLY A 344 19.20 3.55 -14.45
N LEU A 345 19.68 4.28 -15.43
CA LEU A 345 18.91 4.63 -16.62
C LEU A 345 19.77 4.55 -17.89
N VAL A 346 19.10 4.39 -19.03
CA VAL A 346 19.72 4.44 -20.35
C VAL A 346 19.23 5.71 -21.06
N ARG A 347 20.17 6.52 -21.53
CA ARG A 347 19.93 7.74 -22.32
C ARG A 347 20.73 7.70 -23.59
N GLN A 348 20.07 7.68 -24.74
CA GLN A 348 20.74 7.61 -26.07
C GLN A 348 21.78 6.47 -26.12
N GLY A 349 21.42 5.28 -25.60
CA GLY A 349 22.29 4.10 -25.58
C GLY A 349 23.42 4.12 -24.53
N LYS A 350 23.51 5.16 -23.68
CA LYS A 350 24.51 5.25 -22.60
C LYS A 350 23.87 4.96 -21.24
N GLU A 351 24.52 4.13 -20.46
CA GLU A 351 24.14 3.89 -19.07
C GLU A 351 24.55 5.06 -18.18
N ILE A 352 23.65 5.49 -17.33
CA ILE A 352 23.82 6.59 -16.37
C ILE A 352 23.24 6.13 -15.03
N VAL A 353 23.87 6.50 -13.92
CA VAL A 353 23.34 6.31 -12.57
C VAL A 353 23.03 7.68 -11.98
N ALA A 354 21.75 7.91 -11.68
CA ALA A 354 21.28 9.12 -11.02
C ALA A 354 21.05 8.84 -9.53
N SER A 355 21.53 9.73 -8.65
CA SER A 355 21.25 9.66 -7.21
C SER A 355 20.02 10.51 -6.89
N VAL A 356 18.91 9.86 -6.65
CA VAL A 356 17.60 10.50 -6.40
C VAL A 356 17.35 10.61 -4.90
N ALA A 357 17.08 11.83 -4.41
CA ALA A 357 16.72 12.04 -3.01
C ALA A 357 15.32 11.48 -2.71
N LEU A 358 15.22 10.71 -1.63
CA LEU A 358 13.96 10.08 -1.18
C LEU A 358 13.16 11.08 -0.33
N GLN A 359 12.40 11.93 -1.00
CA GLN A 359 11.57 12.98 -0.41
C GLN A 359 10.10 12.64 -0.60
N SER A 360 9.26 12.96 0.40
CA SER A 360 7.81 12.85 0.22
C SER A 360 7.29 13.92 -0.75
N LEU A 361 6.08 13.70 -1.27
CA LEU A 361 5.35 14.70 -2.04
C LEU A 361 5.30 16.03 -1.27
N PRO A 362 5.56 17.17 -1.92
CA PRO A 362 5.40 18.47 -1.31
C PRO A 362 3.95 18.69 -0.87
N ASP A 363 3.75 19.07 0.38
CA ASP A 363 2.46 19.48 0.91
C ASP A 363 2.51 20.99 1.25
N THR A 364 2.00 21.80 0.34
CA THR A 364 1.87 23.24 0.56
C THR A 364 0.62 23.52 1.40
N PRO A 365 0.51 24.68 2.10
CA PRO A 365 -0.66 25.00 2.90
C PRO A 365 -1.96 24.86 2.11
N ARG A 366 -2.81 23.94 2.55
CA ARG A 366 -4.09 23.61 1.89
C ARG A 366 -5.10 24.73 1.96
N ASN A 367 -4.99 25.61 2.97
CA ASN A 367 -5.91 26.72 3.22
C ASN A 367 -7.37 26.29 3.02
N GLU A 368 -7.78 25.26 3.76
CA GLU A 368 -9.08 24.65 3.66
C GLU A 368 -10.16 25.63 4.12
N VAL A 369 -11.21 25.80 3.31
CA VAL A 369 -12.31 26.74 3.55
C VAL A 369 -13.62 26.04 3.30
N GLN A 370 -14.54 26.14 4.27
CA GLN A 370 -15.94 25.75 4.07
C GLN A 370 -16.72 26.92 3.49
N ILE A 371 -17.30 26.75 2.31
CA ILE A 371 -18.09 27.77 1.63
C ILE A 371 -19.46 27.96 2.34
N LYS A 372 -19.70 29.18 2.85
CA LYS A 372 -20.91 29.55 3.60
C LYS A 372 -21.80 30.56 2.85
N GLY A 373 -21.28 31.16 1.78
CA GLY A 373 -22.01 32.11 0.96
C GLY A 373 -23.17 31.48 0.19
N GLN A 374 -24.24 32.21 -0.06
CA GLN A 374 -25.37 31.76 -0.90
C GLN A 374 -24.90 31.59 -2.35
N SER A 375 -24.52 30.41 -2.69
CA SER A 375 -23.96 30.02 -3.99
C SER A 375 -24.18 28.52 -4.23
N PRO A 376 -24.00 28.04 -5.45
CA PRO A 376 -24.01 26.57 -5.72
C PRO A 376 -23.00 25.79 -4.89
N PHE A 377 -21.96 26.45 -4.34
CA PHE A 377 -20.93 25.83 -3.51
C PHE A 377 -21.27 25.79 -2.01
N LEU A 378 -22.43 26.29 -1.58
CA LEU A 378 -22.81 26.30 -0.17
C LEU A 378 -22.77 24.87 0.40
N GLY A 379 -21.95 24.68 1.46
CA GLY A 379 -21.72 23.39 2.10
C GLY A 379 -20.58 22.56 1.49
N ALA A 380 -19.91 23.06 0.45
CA ALA A 380 -18.66 22.47 -0.02
C ALA A 380 -17.48 22.93 0.86
N THR A 381 -16.57 22.03 1.16
CA THR A 381 -15.25 22.35 1.70
C THR A 381 -14.25 22.27 0.56
N VAL A 382 -13.43 23.31 0.41
CA VAL A 382 -12.45 23.41 -0.68
C VAL A 382 -11.06 23.70 -0.15
N ALA A 383 -10.04 23.25 -0.88
CA ALA A 383 -8.64 23.44 -0.51
C ALA A 383 -7.78 23.77 -1.73
N ASN A 384 -6.65 24.42 -1.48
CA ASN A 384 -5.61 24.55 -2.50
C ASN A 384 -4.98 23.19 -2.77
N LEU A 385 -4.85 22.81 -4.03
CA LEU A 385 -4.14 21.58 -4.41
C LEU A 385 -2.64 21.75 -4.13
N SER A 386 -2.11 20.79 -3.41
CA SER A 386 -0.68 20.48 -3.35
C SER A 386 -0.45 19.13 -4.05
N PRO A 387 0.78 18.79 -4.46
CA PRO A 387 1.09 17.46 -4.95
C PRO A 387 0.65 16.35 -3.99
N ALA A 388 0.81 16.55 -2.67
CA ALA A 388 0.36 15.60 -1.66
C ALA A 388 -1.17 15.46 -1.61
N LEU A 389 -1.92 16.58 -1.63
CA LEU A 389 -3.39 16.52 -1.65
C LEU A 389 -3.93 15.94 -2.97
N ALA A 390 -3.28 16.24 -4.10
CA ALA A 390 -3.65 15.64 -5.38
C ALA A 390 -3.48 14.10 -5.33
N ASP A 391 -2.37 13.62 -4.79
CA ASP A 391 -2.13 12.18 -4.60
C ASP A 391 -3.15 11.52 -3.66
N GLU A 392 -3.52 12.17 -2.54
CA GLU A 392 -4.58 11.71 -1.63
C GLU A 392 -5.94 11.56 -2.33
N LEU A 393 -6.22 12.45 -3.28
CA LEU A 393 -7.46 12.48 -4.05
C LEU A 393 -7.38 11.65 -5.36
N ARG A 394 -6.27 10.94 -5.59
CA ARG A 394 -6.00 10.17 -6.82
C ARG A 394 -6.02 11.03 -8.09
N LEU A 395 -5.62 12.27 -7.96
CA LEU A 395 -5.40 13.19 -9.06
C LEU A 395 -3.92 13.16 -9.46
N ASP A 396 -3.60 13.66 -10.67
CA ASP A 396 -2.21 13.83 -11.06
C ASP A 396 -1.52 14.80 -10.09
N PRO A 397 -0.40 14.43 -9.44
CA PRO A 397 0.32 15.29 -8.50
C PRO A 397 0.80 16.62 -9.08
N GLN A 398 0.82 16.76 -10.40
CA GLN A 398 1.13 18.02 -11.08
C GLN A 398 -0.10 18.93 -11.30
N THR A 399 -1.28 18.50 -10.85
CA THR A 399 -2.51 19.29 -10.97
C THR A 399 -2.50 20.44 -9.98
N GLU A 400 -2.75 21.64 -10.48
CA GLU A 400 -2.84 22.87 -9.68
C GLU A 400 -4.28 23.39 -9.63
N GLY A 401 -4.61 24.19 -8.61
CA GLY A 401 -5.89 24.88 -8.47
C GLY A 401 -6.57 24.63 -7.13
N VAL A 402 -7.90 24.71 -7.14
CA VAL A 402 -8.75 24.53 -5.95
C VAL A 402 -9.61 23.29 -6.12
N VAL A 403 -9.56 22.38 -5.17
CA VAL A 403 -10.31 21.12 -5.19
C VAL A 403 -11.38 21.10 -4.11
N ILE A 404 -12.50 20.45 -4.40
CA ILE A 404 -13.53 20.15 -3.40
C ILE A 404 -13.06 18.92 -2.60
N THR A 405 -12.84 19.09 -1.28
CA THR A 405 -12.39 18.03 -0.37
C THR A 405 -13.55 17.32 0.32
N ALA A 406 -14.68 18.03 0.53
CA ALA A 406 -15.90 17.46 1.09
C ALA A 406 -17.14 18.21 0.63
N VAL A 407 -18.28 17.55 0.65
CA VAL A 407 -19.61 18.11 0.38
C VAL A 407 -20.52 17.68 1.50
N ALA A 408 -21.12 18.66 2.20
CA ALA A 408 -22.03 18.39 3.30
C ALA A 408 -23.37 17.82 2.78
N ASP A 409 -23.92 16.85 3.50
CA ASP A 409 -25.22 16.27 3.17
C ASP A 409 -26.35 17.30 3.25
N GLY A 410 -27.30 17.24 2.30
CA GLY A 410 -28.42 18.17 2.19
C GLY A 410 -28.04 19.57 1.77
N SER A 411 -26.77 19.83 1.42
CA SER A 411 -26.29 21.15 0.99
C SER A 411 -26.67 21.48 -0.45
N ALA A 412 -26.59 22.79 -0.81
CA ALA A 412 -26.74 23.20 -2.19
C ALA A 412 -25.67 22.57 -3.08
N ALA A 413 -24.44 22.47 -2.60
CA ALA A 413 -23.34 21.81 -3.33
C ALA A 413 -23.66 20.36 -3.68
N GLN A 414 -24.26 19.61 -2.76
CA GLN A 414 -24.72 18.23 -3.04
C GLN A 414 -25.87 18.21 -4.03
N SER A 415 -26.86 19.13 -3.89
CA SER A 415 -28.04 19.18 -4.75
C SER A 415 -27.70 19.48 -6.21
N VAL A 416 -26.64 20.26 -6.48
CA VAL A 416 -26.14 20.56 -7.83
C VAL A 416 -25.16 19.53 -8.36
N GLY A 417 -24.82 18.52 -7.55
CA GLY A 417 -24.02 17.35 -7.97
C GLY A 417 -22.51 17.55 -7.90
N PHE A 418 -22.01 18.48 -7.10
CA PHE A 418 -20.56 18.55 -6.80
C PHE A 418 -20.10 17.35 -5.99
N GLN A 419 -18.86 16.92 -6.24
CA GLN A 419 -18.27 15.76 -5.63
C GLN A 419 -16.86 16.06 -5.11
N LYS A 420 -16.43 15.28 -4.11
CA LYS A 420 -15.04 15.27 -3.69
C LYS A 420 -14.13 14.92 -4.88
N GLY A 421 -13.08 15.72 -5.08
CA GLY A 421 -12.15 15.56 -6.20
C GLY A 421 -12.46 16.48 -7.40
N ASP A 422 -13.60 17.20 -7.41
CA ASP A 422 -13.86 18.22 -8.43
C ASP A 422 -12.88 19.39 -8.29
N ILE A 423 -12.22 19.78 -9.37
CA ILE A 423 -11.32 20.93 -9.41
C ILE A 423 -12.08 22.12 -9.97
N VAL A 424 -12.17 23.21 -9.20
CA VAL A 424 -12.86 24.42 -9.62
C VAL A 424 -11.95 25.25 -10.51
N VAL A 425 -12.29 25.36 -11.80
CA VAL A 425 -11.47 26.04 -12.80
C VAL A 425 -11.85 27.51 -12.92
N THR A 426 -13.14 27.80 -13.14
CA THR A 426 -13.66 29.17 -13.23
C THR A 426 -15.02 29.33 -12.57
N VAL A 427 -15.28 30.48 -11.99
CA VAL A 427 -16.59 30.89 -11.51
C VAL A 427 -16.90 32.30 -12.05
N ASN A 428 -18.03 32.47 -12.74
CA ASN A 428 -18.43 33.72 -13.37
C ASN A 428 -17.32 34.32 -14.25
N SER A 429 -16.64 33.47 -15.03
CA SER A 429 -15.52 33.84 -15.92
C SER A 429 -14.24 34.26 -15.19
N GLN A 430 -14.20 34.21 -13.85
CA GLN A 430 -12.99 34.45 -13.07
C GLN A 430 -12.26 33.12 -12.83
N LYS A 431 -10.97 33.07 -13.13
CA LYS A 431 -10.14 31.92 -12.84
C LYS A 431 -9.98 31.75 -11.33
N ILE A 432 -10.14 30.54 -10.84
CA ILE A 432 -9.95 30.16 -9.44
C ILE A 432 -8.56 29.57 -9.27
N VAL A 433 -7.70 30.25 -8.52
CA VAL A 433 -6.31 29.80 -8.28
C VAL A 433 -6.12 29.38 -6.83
N LYS A 434 -6.80 30.06 -5.90
CA LYS A 434 -6.73 29.80 -4.45
C LYS A 434 -8.13 29.65 -3.85
N SER A 435 -8.23 28.88 -2.77
CA SER A 435 -9.49 28.69 -2.02
C SER A 435 -10.11 30.03 -1.58
N ALA A 436 -9.27 31.00 -1.21
CA ALA A 436 -9.72 32.37 -0.89
C ALA A 436 -10.38 33.11 -2.07
N ASP A 437 -10.01 32.80 -3.32
CA ASP A 437 -10.67 33.39 -4.50
C ASP A 437 -12.12 32.90 -4.60
N LEU A 438 -12.31 31.59 -4.39
CA LEU A 438 -13.64 30.98 -4.41
C LEU A 438 -14.49 31.51 -3.25
N GLU A 439 -13.96 31.59 -2.03
CA GLU A 439 -14.62 32.14 -0.86
C GLU A 439 -15.10 33.61 -1.12
N ARG A 440 -14.20 34.46 -1.64
CA ARG A 440 -14.49 35.85 -1.97
C ARG A 440 -15.60 35.96 -3.03
N ILE A 441 -15.54 35.16 -4.10
CA ILE A 441 -16.55 35.22 -5.17
C ILE A 441 -17.89 34.73 -4.66
N THR A 442 -17.93 33.67 -3.88
CA THR A 442 -19.16 33.06 -3.35
C THR A 442 -19.78 33.85 -2.19
N SER A 443 -19.04 34.79 -1.56
CA SER A 443 -19.59 35.69 -0.53
C SER A 443 -20.46 36.80 -1.12
N THR A 444 -20.40 37.04 -2.43
CA THR A 444 -21.21 38.06 -3.13
C THR A 444 -22.41 37.38 -3.79
N ALA A 445 -23.61 37.83 -3.48
CA ALA A 445 -24.82 37.29 -4.10
C ALA A 445 -24.81 37.53 -5.63
N SER A 446 -25.18 36.52 -6.37
CA SER A 446 -25.30 36.57 -7.84
C SER A 446 -26.60 35.89 -8.28
N ARG A 447 -27.26 36.51 -9.26
CA ARG A 447 -28.48 35.93 -9.87
C ARG A 447 -28.19 34.75 -10.78
N GLN A 448 -26.97 34.60 -11.22
CA GLN A 448 -26.56 33.54 -12.11
C GLN A 448 -25.10 33.14 -11.80
N TRP A 449 -24.85 31.85 -11.75
CA TRP A 449 -23.54 31.27 -11.52
C TRP A 449 -23.12 30.45 -12.72
N ARG A 450 -22.08 30.87 -13.42
CA ARG A 450 -21.45 30.08 -14.47
C ARG A 450 -20.21 29.43 -13.88
N VAL A 451 -20.23 28.12 -13.74
CA VAL A 451 -19.17 27.34 -13.09
C VAL A 451 -18.55 26.38 -14.09
N THR A 452 -17.23 26.36 -14.16
CA THR A 452 -16.47 25.31 -14.87
C THR A 452 -15.66 24.56 -13.84
N ILE A 453 -15.86 23.24 -13.79
CA ILE A 453 -15.07 22.30 -13.01
C ILE A 453 -14.34 21.33 -13.93
N GLN A 454 -13.28 20.71 -13.41
CA GLN A 454 -12.65 19.54 -14.01
C GLN A 454 -12.92 18.31 -13.13
N ARG A 455 -13.50 17.27 -13.73
CA ARG A 455 -13.80 15.98 -13.10
C ARG A 455 -13.24 14.86 -13.98
N ALA A 456 -12.45 13.97 -13.41
CA ALA A 456 -11.82 12.87 -14.15
C ALA A 456 -11.13 13.31 -15.47
N GLY A 457 -10.44 14.44 -15.44
CA GLY A 457 -9.74 15.02 -16.60
C GLY A 457 -10.63 15.77 -17.61
N GLN A 458 -11.96 15.73 -17.48
CA GLN A 458 -12.91 16.40 -18.37
C GLN A 458 -13.39 17.73 -17.76
N GLN A 459 -13.47 18.77 -18.58
CA GLN A 459 -14.06 20.04 -18.17
C GLN A 459 -15.59 20.03 -18.35
N ILE A 460 -16.30 20.37 -17.29
CA ILE A 460 -17.75 20.44 -17.23
C ILE A 460 -18.12 21.89 -16.93
N SER A 461 -18.88 22.53 -17.79
CA SER A 461 -19.40 23.89 -17.60
C SER A 461 -20.90 23.86 -17.41
N VAL A 462 -21.37 24.43 -16.29
CA VAL A 462 -22.80 24.48 -15.93
C VAL A 462 -23.18 25.89 -15.52
N THR A 463 -24.41 26.26 -15.80
CA THR A 463 -24.99 27.56 -15.35
C THR A 463 -26.11 27.25 -14.38
N PHE A 464 -26.04 27.86 -13.18
CA PHE A 464 -27.06 27.75 -12.15
C PHE A 464 -27.76 29.14 -12.00
N SER A 465 -29.06 29.13 -11.78
CA SER A 465 -29.80 30.29 -11.29
C SER A 465 -29.55 30.48 -9.79
N GLY A 466 -29.26 31.69 -9.33
CA GLY A 466 -29.04 32.04 -7.93
C GLY A 466 -30.33 32.35 -7.20
#